data_d6731519689a7729011b8b93ea4acd6f
#
_entry.id   d6731519689a7729011b8b93ea4acd6f
#
_cell.length_a   1.000
_cell.length_b   1.000
_cell.length_c   1.000
_cell.angle_alpha   90.00
_cell.angle_beta   90.00
_cell.angle_gamma   90.00
#
_symmetry.space_group_name_H-M   'P 1'
#
loop_
_entity.id
_entity.type
_entity.pdbx_description
1 polymer ?
#
loop_
_entity_poly.entity_id
_entity_poly.type
_entity_poly.pdbx_seq_one_letter_code
_entity_poly.pdbx_strand_id
1 'polypeptide(L)'
;ILIGLVGSEMCIRDSINTFAGKACAKTGNKPGVTKGKQWIRLNKNVELLDTPGILWPKFEDQSVGLRLALIGSIKDDILNIDELSLELIQILREEYPGVLKERYGMEEEGTPVEMLEKIALNRGCIKKGNEVDYAKAAALVLDEFRTGKLGKISLEKPEVEA
;
A
#
# COMPACT_ATOMS: atom_id res chain seq x y z
N ILE A 1 13.71 -15.10 7.13
CA ILE A 1 12.59 -14.25 7.58
C ILE A 1 11.56 -14.26 6.45
N LEU A 2 10.43 -14.94 6.68
CA LEU A 2 9.31 -14.93 5.74
C LEU A 2 8.57 -13.60 5.92
N ILE A 3 8.82 -12.65 5.02
CA ILE A 3 8.06 -11.41 4.94
C ILE A 3 6.94 -11.66 3.94
N GLY A 4 5.71 -11.77 4.41
CA GLY A 4 4.54 -11.99 3.55
C GLY A 4 4.03 -10.68 2.93
N LEU A 5 3.44 -10.77 1.75
CA LEU A 5 2.73 -9.71 1.06
C LEU A 5 1.41 -9.40 1.78
N VAL A 6 1.14 -8.13 2.16
CA VAL A 6 0.00 -7.79 3.02
C VAL A 6 -1.26 -7.42 2.25
N GLY A 7 -1.19 -6.48 1.33
CA GLY A 7 -2.38 -5.93 0.68
C GLY A 7 -3.04 -6.90 -0.31
N SER A 8 -2.25 -7.50 -1.20
CA SER A 8 -2.75 -8.43 -2.21
C SER A 8 -3.28 -9.74 -1.62
N GLU A 9 -2.67 -10.24 -0.54
CA GLU A 9 -3.13 -11.46 0.13
C GLU A 9 -4.52 -11.34 0.76
N MET A 10 -4.86 -10.18 1.31
CA MET A 10 -6.19 -9.97 1.87
C MET A 10 -7.26 -10.01 0.77
N CYS A 11 -7.04 -9.32 -0.34
CA CYS A 11 -7.96 -9.33 -1.48
C CYS A 11 -8.09 -10.71 -2.12
N ILE A 12 -6.98 -11.47 -2.25
CA ILE A 12 -7.00 -12.84 -2.77
C ILE A 12 -7.80 -13.76 -1.84
N ARG A 13 -7.58 -13.69 -0.54
CA ARG A 13 -8.31 -14.52 0.44
C ARG A 13 -9.79 -14.16 0.54
N ASP A 14 -10.14 -12.89 0.45
CA ASP A 14 -11.53 -12.46 0.37
C ASP A 14 -12.21 -12.99 -0.90
N SER A 15 -11.50 -12.98 -2.03
CA SER A 15 -11.98 -13.58 -3.27
C SER A 15 -12.15 -15.10 -3.11
N ILE A 16 -11.19 -15.81 -2.49
CA ILE A 16 -11.30 -17.25 -2.20
C ILE A 16 -12.53 -17.53 -1.32
N ASN A 17 -12.73 -16.76 -0.25
CA ASN A 17 -13.89 -16.92 0.64
C ASN A 17 -15.20 -16.65 -0.08
N THR A 18 -15.23 -15.64 -0.96
CA THR A 18 -16.40 -15.32 -1.78
C THR A 18 -16.72 -16.46 -2.75
N PHE A 19 -15.72 -16.99 -3.46
CA PHE A 19 -15.89 -18.14 -4.36
C PHE A 19 -16.30 -19.41 -3.63
N ALA A 20 -15.76 -19.65 -2.46
CA ALA A 20 -16.09 -20.82 -1.65
C ALA A 20 -17.47 -20.70 -0.95
N GLY A 21 -18.07 -19.52 -0.91
CA GLY A 21 -19.32 -19.24 -0.19
C GLY A 21 -19.25 -19.45 1.33
N LYS A 22 -18.02 -19.52 1.87
CA LYS A 22 -17.76 -19.73 3.30
C LYS A 22 -16.37 -19.22 3.67
N ALA A 23 -16.16 -18.86 4.93
CA ALA A 23 -14.86 -18.44 5.47
C ALA A 23 -13.91 -19.66 5.60
N CYS A 24 -13.22 -20.02 4.54
CA CYS A 24 -12.26 -21.12 4.51
C CYS A 24 -10.80 -20.65 4.53
N ALA A 25 -10.51 -19.42 4.13
CA ALA A 25 -9.21 -18.79 4.25
C ALA A 25 -9.24 -17.73 5.38
N LYS A 26 -8.27 -17.79 6.31
CA LYS A 26 -8.16 -16.78 7.37
C LYS A 26 -7.75 -15.44 6.77
N THR A 27 -8.60 -14.44 6.90
CA THR A 27 -8.30 -13.07 6.49
C THR A 27 -7.63 -12.31 7.63
N GLY A 28 -6.72 -11.40 7.28
CA GLY A 28 -6.06 -10.53 8.26
C GLY A 28 -5.14 -9.54 7.56
N ASN A 29 -5.17 -8.30 8.03
CA ASN A 29 -4.33 -7.21 7.50
C ASN A 29 -2.91 -7.27 8.09
N LYS A 30 -2.28 -8.46 8.04
CA LYS A 30 -0.91 -8.67 8.53
C LYS A 30 -0.17 -9.64 7.61
N PRO A 31 1.13 -9.41 7.34
CA PRO A 31 1.94 -10.36 6.59
C PRO A 31 2.08 -11.70 7.32
N GLY A 32 2.16 -12.79 6.55
CA GLY A 32 2.40 -14.12 7.09
C GLY A 32 1.20 -14.75 7.81
N VAL A 33 -0.03 -14.37 7.44
CA VAL A 33 -1.26 -15.02 7.95
C VAL A 33 -1.34 -16.46 7.43
N THR A 34 -1.00 -16.70 6.14
CA THR A 34 -0.90 -18.03 5.56
C THR A 34 0.48 -18.60 5.87
N LYS A 35 0.54 -19.58 6.77
CA LYS A 35 1.81 -20.21 7.22
C LYS A 35 2.29 -21.36 6.33
N GLY A 36 1.43 -21.91 5.50
CA GLY A 36 1.72 -23.04 4.62
C GLY A 36 0.72 -23.15 3.50
N LYS A 37 1.03 -24.03 2.52
CA LYS A 37 0.12 -24.31 1.41
C LYS A 37 -1.19 -24.90 1.94
N GLN A 38 -2.32 -24.39 1.47
CA GLN A 38 -3.64 -24.85 1.86
C GLN A 38 -4.49 -25.11 0.60
N TRP A 39 -5.02 -26.34 0.50
CA TRP A 39 -5.98 -26.68 -0.54
C TRP A 39 -7.40 -26.40 -0.06
N ILE A 40 -8.14 -25.63 -0.84
CA ILE A 40 -9.52 -25.23 -0.54
C ILE A 40 -10.42 -25.80 -1.61
N ARG A 41 -11.25 -26.76 -1.23
CA ARG A 41 -12.18 -27.41 -2.15
C ARG A 41 -13.43 -26.55 -2.33
N LEU A 42 -13.66 -26.07 -3.56
CA LEU A 42 -14.83 -25.29 -3.92
C LEU A 42 -16.03 -26.20 -4.27
N ASN A 43 -15.77 -27.23 -5.07
CA ASN A 43 -16.76 -28.23 -5.47
C ASN A 43 -16.06 -29.55 -5.77
N LYS A 44 -16.79 -30.52 -6.34
CA LYS A 44 -16.25 -31.88 -6.64
C LYS A 44 -15.08 -31.85 -7.64
N ASN A 45 -15.01 -30.83 -8.51
CA ASN A 45 -14.10 -30.77 -9.65
C ASN A 45 -13.06 -29.63 -9.53
N VAL A 46 -13.19 -28.71 -8.58
CA VAL A 46 -12.34 -27.52 -8.47
C VAL A 46 -11.78 -27.38 -7.05
N GLU A 47 -10.47 -27.30 -6.99
CA GLU A 47 -9.73 -26.99 -5.76
C GLU A 47 -8.85 -25.78 -6.01
N LEU A 48 -8.79 -24.87 -5.04
CA LEU A 48 -7.89 -23.72 -5.03
C LEU A 48 -6.70 -24.00 -4.13
N LEU A 49 -5.51 -23.64 -4.58
CA LEU A 49 -4.30 -23.70 -3.78
C LEU A 49 -3.98 -22.29 -3.25
N ASP A 50 -4.14 -22.09 -1.94
CA ASP A 50 -3.64 -20.91 -1.25
C ASP A 50 -2.19 -21.16 -0.81
N THR A 51 -1.30 -20.26 -1.21
CA THR A 51 0.14 -20.33 -0.90
C THR A 51 0.57 -19.09 -0.15
N PRO A 52 1.48 -19.22 0.85
CA PRO A 52 2.03 -18.05 1.52
C PRO A 52 2.78 -17.16 0.53
N GLY A 53 2.60 -15.86 0.64
CA GLY A 53 3.39 -14.88 -0.09
C GLY A 53 4.85 -14.92 0.37
N ILE A 54 5.78 -14.92 -0.57
CA ILE A 54 7.22 -14.94 -0.31
C ILE A 54 7.83 -13.72 -1.01
N LEU A 55 8.49 -12.85 -0.24
CA LEU A 55 9.34 -11.79 -0.77
C LEU A 55 10.77 -12.32 -0.93
N TRP A 56 11.47 -11.80 -1.93
CA TRP A 56 12.91 -12.07 -2.09
C TRP A 56 13.69 -11.55 -0.88
N PRO A 57 14.72 -12.25 -0.45
CA PRO A 57 15.56 -11.82 0.68
C PRO A 57 16.29 -10.50 0.43
N LYS A 58 16.55 -10.20 -0.84
CA LYS A 58 17.20 -8.98 -1.31
C LYS A 58 16.63 -8.61 -2.67
N PHE A 59 16.28 -7.34 -2.84
CA PHE A 59 15.90 -6.79 -4.14
C PHE A 59 17.17 -6.33 -4.87
N GLU A 60 17.33 -6.75 -6.12
CA GLU A 60 18.42 -6.28 -6.99
C GLU A 60 18.16 -4.80 -7.36
N ASP A 61 16.91 -4.47 -7.63
CA ASP A 61 16.42 -3.12 -7.86
C ASP A 61 15.69 -2.58 -6.63
N GLN A 62 16.21 -1.49 -6.06
CA GLN A 62 15.61 -0.84 -4.90
C GLN A 62 14.24 -0.22 -5.21
N SER A 63 13.97 0.13 -6.48
CA SER A 63 12.67 0.66 -6.90
C SER A 63 11.54 -0.35 -6.70
N VAL A 64 11.81 -1.65 -6.89
CA VAL A 64 10.88 -2.73 -6.61
C VAL A 64 10.56 -2.79 -5.11
N GLY A 65 11.58 -2.67 -4.26
CA GLY A 65 11.39 -2.62 -2.81
C GLY A 65 10.53 -1.43 -2.38
N LEU A 66 10.77 -0.25 -2.95
CA LEU A 66 9.98 0.95 -2.71
C LEU A 66 8.52 0.75 -3.09
N ARG A 67 8.24 0.25 -4.31
CA ARG A 67 6.88 -0.01 -4.77
C ARG A 67 6.14 -1.01 -3.87
N LEU A 68 6.81 -2.10 -3.46
CA LEU A 68 6.26 -3.08 -2.53
C LEU A 68 5.98 -2.48 -1.14
N ALA A 69 6.82 -1.57 -0.67
CA ALA A 69 6.59 -0.83 0.57
C ALA A 69 5.37 0.10 0.44
N LEU A 70 5.27 0.85 -0.66
CA LEU A 70 4.16 1.76 -0.92
C LEU A 70 2.81 1.04 -0.92
N ILE A 71 2.69 -0.10 -1.59
CA ILE A 71 1.44 -0.89 -1.61
C ILE A 71 1.18 -1.69 -0.32
N GLY A 72 2.04 -1.54 0.71
CA GLY A 72 1.87 -2.20 2.00
C GLY A 72 2.21 -3.70 2.00
N SER A 73 3.03 -4.18 1.06
CA SER A 73 3.50 -5.56 1.01
C SER A 73 4.63 -5.83 2.00
N ILE A 74 5.26 -4.79 2.52
CA ILE A 74 6.29 -4.84 3.56
C ILE A 74 5.70 -4.27 4.84
N LYS A 75 6.11 -4.81 6.00
CA LYS A 75 5.64 -4.31 7.29
C LYS A 75 6.13 -2.88 7.54
N ASP A 76 5.22 -2.01 7.93
CA ASP A 76 5.53 -0.61 8.23
C ASP A 76 6.49 -0.46 9.43
N ASP A 77 6.50 -1.41 10.38
CA ASP A 77 7.39 -1.40 11.55
C ASP A 77 8.89 -1.36 11.22
N ILE A 78 9.27 -1.78 9.99
CA ILE A 78 10.65 -1.81 9.52
C ILE A 78 10.96 -0.72 8.48
N LEU A 79 9.99 0.13 8.18
CA LEU A 79 10.07 1.18 7.17
C LEU A 79 10.13 2.55 7.81
N ASN A 80 10.83 3.47 7.17
CA ASN A 80 10.71 4.89 7.48
C ASN A 80 9.46 5.44 6.77
N ILE A 81 8.35 5.53 7.51
CA ILE A 81 7.06 5.94 6.98
C ILE A 81 7.08 7.38 6.46
N ASP A 82 7.86 8.26 7.11
CA ASP A 82 7.99 9.66 6.71
C ASP A 82 8.66 9.75 5.33
N GLU A 83 9.81 9.10 5.14
CA GLU A 83 10.49 9.05 3.84
C GLU A 83 9.61 8.39 2.77
N LEU A 84 8.97 7.27 3.10
CA LEU A 84 8.09 6.56 2.17
C LEU A 84 6.92 7.44 1.69
N SER A 85 6.37 8.26 2.57
CA SER A 85 5.30 9.19 2.21
C SER A 85 5.78 10.31 1.28
N LEU A 86 7.00 10.80 1.48
CA LEU A 86 7.59 11.83 0.62
C LEU A 86 7.88 11.29 -0.79
N GLU A 87 8.39 10.07 -0.90
CA GLU A 87 8.58 9.36 -2.17
C GLU A 87 7.24 9.16 -2.90
N LEU A 88 6.18 8.78 -2.16
CA LEU A 88 4.85 8.67 -2.74
C LEU A 88 4.34 10.00 -3.28
N ILE A 89 4.47 11.08 -2.51
CA ILE A 89 4.05 12.44 -2.93
C ILE A 89 4.81 12.85 -4.19
N GLN A 90 6.10 12.54 -4.29
CA GLN A 90 6.91 12.83 -5.46
C GLN A 90 6.39 12.07 -6.69
N ILE A 91 6.15 10.77 -6.56
CA ILE A 91 5.62 9.91 -7.64
C ILE A 91 4.24 10.44 -8.09
N LEU A 92 3.35 10.76 -7.14
CA LEU A 92 2.02 11.27 -7.46
C LEU A 92 2.08 12.58 -8.22
N ARG A 93 2.95 13.50 -7.82
CA ARG A 93 3.13 14.77 -8.51
C ARG A 93 3.63 14.61 -9.93
N GLU A 94 4.59 13.69 -10.15
CA GLU A 94 5.22 13.49 -11.46
C GLU A 94 4.35 12.69 -12.44
N GLU A 95 3.75 11.62 -11.94
CA GLU A 95 3.05 10.65 -12.78
C GLU A 95 1.53 10.87 -12.83
N TYR A 96 0.97 11.53 -11.82
CA TYR A 96 -0.47 11.75 -11.65
C TYR A 96 -0.79 13.19 -11.21
N PRO A 97 -0.37 14.21 -11.98
CA PRO A 97 -0.59 15.60 -11.61
C PRO A 97 -2.07 15.91 -11.42
N GLY A 98 -2.40 16.61 -10.36
CA GLY A 98 -3.75 16.99 -9.98
C GLY A 98 -4.42 16.08 -8.94
N VAL A 99 -3.90 14.86 -8.70
CA VAL A 99 -4.48 13.92 -7.74
C VAL A 99 -4.43 14.45 -6.30
N LEU A 100 -3.31 15.03 -5.90
CA LEU A 100 -3.17 15.62 -4.57
C LEU A 100 -4.03 16.88 -4.43
N LYS A 101 -4.11 17.70 -5.48
CA LYS A 101 -4.98 18.87 -5.51
C LYS A 101 -6.45 18.48 -5.36
N GLU A 102 -6.91 17.51 -6.12
CA GLU A 102 -8.30 17.04 -6.08
C GLU A 102 -8.64 16.45 -4.69
N ARG A 103 -7.73 15.64 -4.13
CA ARG A 103 -8.00 14.95 -2.87
C ARG A 103 -7.87 15.85 -1.64
N TYR A 104 -6.87 16.72 -1.62
CA TYR A 104 -6.53 17.52 -0.43
C TYR A 104 -6.89 19.01 -0.57
N GLY A 105 -7.33 19.47 -1.75
CA GLY A 105 -7.69 20.86 -1.97
C GLY A 105 -6.50 21.82 -1.89
N MET A 106 -5.32 21.39 -2.33
CA MET A 106 -4.08 22.16 -2.24
C MET A 106 -3.41 22.30 -3.61
N GLU A 107 -2.59 23.32 -3.80
CA GLU A 107 -1.74 23.42 -4.99
C GLU A 107 -0.52 22.50 -4.85
N GLU A 108 -0.19 21.79 -5.95
CA GLU A 108 0.92 20.81 -6.02
C GLU A 108 2.26 21.50 -6.30
N GLU A 109 2.52 22.59 -5.58
CA GLU A 109 3.73 23.41 -5.72
C GLU A 109 4.63 23.24 -4.49
N GLY A 110 5.95 23.30 -4.74
CA GLY A 110 6.97 23.20 -3.71
C GLY A 110 7.61 21.81 -3.60
N THR A 111 8.26 21.57 -2.49
CA THR A 111 8.90 20.29 -2.16
C THR A 111 7.88 19.28 -1.63
N PRO A 112 8.16 17.95 -1.68
CA PRO A 112 7.31 16.95 -1.06
C PRO A 112 7.03 17.20 0.42
N VAL A 113 8.00 17.77 1.16
CA VAL A 113 7.84 18.12 2.57
C VAL A 113 6.82 19.25 2.76
N GLU A 114 6.91 20.31 1.95
CA GLU A 114 5.94 21.40 1.98
C GLU A 114 4.53 20.94 1.59
N MET A 115 4.44 20.00 0.64
CA MET A 115 3.16 19.39 0.28
C MET A 115 2.60 18.53 1.41
N LEU A 116 3.43 17.73 2.09
CA LEU A 116 3.02 16.95 3.25
C LEU A 116 2.54 17.87 4.39
N GLU A 117 3.19 19.03 4.60
CA GLU A 117 2.75 20.03 5.58
C GLU A 117 1.37 20.60 5.23
N LYS A 118 1.15 20.96 3.96
CA LYS A 118 -0.17 21.43 3.49
C LYS A 118 -1.25 20.36 3.70
N ILE A 119 -0.94 19.10 3.39
CA ILE A 119 -1.84 17.97 3.65
C ILE A 119 -2.14 17.85 5.15
N ALA A 120 -1.12 17.93 5.99
CA ALA A 120 -1.28 17.84 7.43
C ALA A 120 -2.21 18.92 7.98
N LEU A 121 -2.04 20.16 7.55
CA LEU A 121 -2.90 21.29 7.94
C LEU A 121 -4.34 21.09 7.49
N ASN A 122 -4.56 20.69 6.22
CA ASN A 122 -5.89 20.49 5.66
C ASN A 122 -6.63 19.30 6.29
N ARG A 123 -5.89 18.30 6.78
CA ARG A 123 -6.45 17.09 7.44
C ARG A 123 -6.46 17.16 8.96
N GLY A 124 -6.01 18.28 9.55
CA GLY A 124 -5.97 18.45 11.00
C GLY A 124 -4.99 17.50 11.70
N CYS A 125 -3.88 17.18 11.02
CA CYS A 125 -2.78 16.41 11.62
C CYS A 125 -1.89 17.35 12.44
N ILE A 126 -2.39 17.75 13.61
CA ILE A 126 -1.76 18.76 14.49
C ILE A 126 -1.57 18.18 15.88
N LYS A 127 -0.40 18.40 16.48
CA LYS A 127 -0.06 18.07 17.87
C LYS A 127 -0.54 19.14 18.85
N LYS A 128 -0.45 18.82 20.14
CA LYS A 128 -0.64 19.81 21.20
C LYS A 128 0.41 20.94 21.04
N GLY A 129 -0.03 22.20 21.01
CA GLY A 129 0.83 23.35 20.74
C GLY A 129 0.75 23.87 19.31
N ASN A 130 -0.18 23.36 18.50
CA ASN A 130 -0.40 23.78 17.11
C ASN A 130 0.77 23.46 16.16
N GLU A 131 1.59 22.47 16.52
CA GLU A 131 2.66 21.96 15.67
C GLU A 131 2.15 20.91 14.70
N VAL A 132 2.72 20.86 13.48
CA VAL A 132 2.36 19.87 12.47
C VAL A 132 2.80 18.46 12.91
N ASP A 133 1.89 17.50 12.82
CA ASP A 133 2.17 16.08 13.06
C ASP A 133 2.50 15.38 11.75
N TYR A 134 3.76 15.47 11.32
CA TYR A 134 4.23 14.87 10.09
C TYR A 134 4.03 13.35 10.07
N ALA A 135 4.31 12.66 11.16
CA ALA A 135 4.15 11.21 11.23
C ALA A 135 2.68 10.77 11.03
N LYS A 136 1.74 11.52 11.62
CA LYS A 136 0.30 11.27 11.41
C LYS A 136 -0.12 11.58 9.97
N ALA A 137 0.42 12.66 9.37
CA ALA A 137 0.14 13.01 7.98
C ALA A 137 0.72 11.98 7.02
N ALA A 138 1.95 11.53 7.22
CA ALA A 138 2.61 10.49 6.43
C ALA A 138 1.81 9.19 6.44
N ALA A 139 1.43 8.72 7.63
CA ALA A 139 0.60 7.52 7.77
C ALA A 139 -0.76 7.66 7.08
N LEU A 140 -1.38 8.84 7.16
CA LEU A 140 -2.66 9.14 6.50
C LEU A 140 -2.53 9.08 4.98
N VAL A 141 -1.50 9.69 4.39
CA VAL A 141 -1.28 9.69 2.93
C VAL A 141 -1.09 8.26 2.41
N LEU A 142 -0.28 7.46 3.10
CA LEU A 142 -0.05 6.06 2.75
C LEU A 142 -1.31 5.22 2.87
N ASP A 143 -2.10 5.40 3.94
CA ASP A 143 -3.38 4.70 4.11
C ASP A 143 -4.36 5.06 3.00
N GLU A 144 -4.49 6.36 2.66
CA GLU A 144 -5.39 6.81 1.61
C GLU A 144 -4.97 6.32 0.22
N PHE A 145 -3.67 6.19 -0.04
CA PHE A 145 -3.15 5.55 -1.24
C PHE A 145 -3.50 4.06 -1.28
N ARG A 146 -3.16 3.31 -0.25
CA ARG A 146 -3.39 1.86 -0.14
C ARG A 146 -4.87 1.47 -0.17
N THR A 147 -5.74 2.33 0.32
CA THR A 147 -7.20 2.13 0.30
C THR A 147 -7.87 2.66 -0.97
N GLY A 148 -7.11 3.21 -1.93
CA GLY A 148 -7.61 3.69 -3.21
C GLY A 148 -8.39 5.01 -3.13
N LYS A 149 -8.30 5.74 -2.03
CA LYS A 149 -8.96 7.06 -1.85
C LYS A 149 -8.33 8.16 -2.71
N LEU A 150 -7.09 7.96 -3.17
CA LEU A 150 -6.39 8.82 -4.12
C LEU A 150 -6.72 8.48 -5.59
N GLY A 151 -7.57 7.49 -5.84
CA GLY A 151 -7.92 7.04 -7.17
C GLY A 151 -7.22 5.74 -7.57
N LYS A 152 -7.33 5.41 -8.86
CA LYS A 152 -6.69 4.22 -9.44
C LYS A 152 -5.28 4.58 -9.92
N ILE A 153 -4.28 4.25 -9.13
CA ILE A 153 -2.88 4.58 -9.36
C ILE A 153 -2.09 3.30 -9.61
N SER A 154 -1.28 3.28 -10.67
CA SER A 154 -0.31 2.22 -10.96
C SER A 154 1.09 2.75 -10.73
N LEU A 155 1.92 2.03 -9.97
CA LEU A 155 3.32 2.40 -9.71
C LEU A 155 4.26 1.92 -10.81
N GLU A 156 3.75 1.16 -11.77
CA GLU A 156 4.50 0.67 -12.92
C GLU A 156 3.71 0.92 -14.20
N LYS A 157 4.42 1.31 -15.23
CA LYS A 157 3.90 1.40 -16.60
C LYS A 157 4.49 0.24 -17.41
N PRO A 158 3.74 -0.37 -18.33
CA PRO A 158 4.31 -1.37 -19.24
C PRO A 158 5.44 -0.72 -20.05
N GLU A 159 6.54 -1.45 -20.20
CA GLU A 159 7.59 -1.04 -21.14
C GLU A 159 6.98 -1.01 -22.53
N VAL A 160 6.98 0.14 -23.16
CA VAL A 160 6.60 0.26 -24.57
C VAL A 160 7.78 -0.26 -25.34
N GLU A 161 7.70 -1.52 -25.81
CA GLU A 161 8.64 -2.03 -26.80
C GLU A 161 8.59 -1.10 -28.03
N ALA A 162 9.71 -0.43 -28.31
CA ALA A 162 9.84 0.48 -29.44
C ALA A 162 10.05 -0.32 -30.74
#